data_1a03e51e549bb2da84baf51a54c97813
#
_entry.id   1a03e51e549bb2da84baf51a54c97813
#
_cell.length_a   1.000
_cell.length_b   1.000
_cell.length_c   1.000
_cell.angle_alpha   90.00
_cell.angle_beta   90.00
_cell.angle_gamma   90.00
#
_symmetry.space_group_name_H-M   'P 1'
#
loop_
_entity.id
_entity.type
_entity.pdbx_description
1 polymer ?
#
loop_
_entity_poly.entity_id
_entity_poly.type
_entity_poly.pdbx_seq_one_letter_code
_entity_poly.pdbx_strand_id
1 'polypeptide(L)'
;SIAIWNATTGVACTVTETSSDYDYLTGARTNYHVLNLQDTSIIINNLITAAKQADPSFTANKQATLVLSGASISNTYTIVVAGSTATATTDSDDTYSDALTKIKTAIDNLSISGLTTTKYQSSLHLSKSAAFTITATGGDKGDSVSVFQDQVDNIAQLPNQSFNGHTIKIVNTQSDNDTYWVKFVADNGTSGPGYWGETVDASKSPGLDASTMPHELVN
;
A
#
# COMPACT_ATOMS: atom_id res chain seq x y z
N SER A 1 16.36 -6.18 -33.21
CA SER A 1 16.64 -7.58 -32.83
C SER A 1 18.14 -7.79 -32.62
N ILE A 2 18.49 -8.67 -31.71
CA ILE A 2 19.87 -9.15 -31.49
C ILE A 2 20.01 -10.46 -32.27
N ALA A 3 21.11 -10.58 -33.00
CA ALA A 3 21.47 -11.83 -33.64
C ALA A 3 22.88 -12.24 -33.17
N ILE A 4 23.03 -13.49 -32.77
CA ILE A 4 24.25 -14.06 -32.23
C ILE A 4 24.65 -15.25 -33.10
N TRP A 5 25.93 -15.35 -33.46
CA TRP A 5 26.48 -16.46 -34.20
C TRP A 5 27.65 -17.09 -33.46
N ASN A 6 27.73 -18.39 -33.55
CA ASN A 6 28.92 -19.09 -33.09
C ASN A 6 30.13 -18.69 -33.98
N ALA A 7 31.12 -18.10 -33.36
CA ALA A 7 32.30 -17.58 -34.09
C ALA A 7 33.12 -18.67 -34.77
N THR A 8 33.08 -19.92 -34.33
CA THR A 8 33.82 -21.04 -34.89
C THR A 8 33.05 -21.71 -36.01
N THR A 9 31.74 -21.82 -35.93
CA THR A 9 30.93 -22.57 -36.88
C THR A 9 30.13 -21.69 -37.84
N GLY A 10 30.01 -20.38 -37.54
CA GLY A 10 29.15 -19.45 -38.29
C GLY A 10 27.66 -19.72 -38.15
N VAL A 11 27.25 -20.66 -37.31
CA VAL A 11 25.85 -21.00 -37.11
C VAL A 11 25.19 -19.97 -36.19
N ALA A 12 23.97 -19.53 -36.57
CA ALA A 12 23.16 -18.64 -35.75
C ALA A 12 22.71 -19.33 -34.45
N CYS A 13 22.88 -18.64 -33.34
CA CYS A 13 22.41 -19.09 -32.04
C CYS A 13 20.94 -18.64 -31.83
N THR A 14 20.16 -19.47 -31.15
CA THR A 14 18.83 -19.07 -30.74
C THR A 14 18.90 -17.99 -29.66
N VAL A 15 18.27 -16.86 -29.90
CA VAL A 15 18.11 -15.80 -28.92
C VAL A 15 16.69 -15.86 -28.40
N THR A 16 16.54 -16.13 -27.09
CA THR A 16 15.23 -16.17 -26.43
C THR A 16 14.98 -14.84 -25.74
N GLU A 17 13.88 -14.22 -26.05
CA GLU A 17 13.38 -13.02 -25.40
C GLU A 17 12.45 -13.43 -24.26
N THR A 18 12.64 -12.88 -23.10
CA THR A 18 11.81 -13.17 -21.91
C THR A 18 10.71 -12.14 -21.69
N SER A 19 10.76 -11.02 -22.38
CA SER A 19 9.77 -9.93 -22.29
C SER A 19 9.87 -9.03 -23.53
N SER A 20 8.99 -8.05 -23.67
CA SER A 20 9.01 -7.04 -24.75
C SER A 20 10.20 -6.05 -24.66
N ASP A 21 11.31 -6.45 -24.08
CA ASP A 21 12.45 -5.59 -23.76
C ASP A 21 13.28 -5.16 -24.96
N TYR A 22 12.99 -5.67 -26.16
CA TYR A 22 13.64 -5.19 -27.38
C TYR A 22 13.29 -3.76 -27.77
N ASP A 23 12.31 -3.15 -27.11
CA ASP A 23 12.02 -1.73 -27.32
C ASP A 23 13.20 -0.85 -26.93
N TYR A 24 14.04 -1.31 -25.99
CA TYR A 24 15.31 -0.68 -25.67
C TYR A 24 16.32 -0.70 -26.82
N LEU A 25 16.18 -1.63 -27.73
CA LEU A 25 17.06 -1.85 -28.89
C LEU A 25 16.48 -1.30 -30.19
N THR A 26 15.57 -0.34 -30.12
CA THR A 26 15.02 0.37 -31.27
C THR A 26 15.92 1.57 -31.61
N GLY A 27 16.42 1.64 -32.82
CA GLY A 27 17.23 2.76 -33.27
C GLY A 27 18.41 2.36 -34.15
N ALA A 28 19.21 3.35 -34.55
CA ALA A 28 20.38 3.13 -35.37
C ALA A 28 21.54 2.53 -34.54
N ARG A 29 22.39 1.71 -35.18
CA ARG A 29 23.53 1.06 -34.54
C ARG A 29 24.47 2.07 -33.81
N THR A 30 24.57 3.28 -34.31
CA THR A 30 25.38 4.35 -33.74
C THR A 30 24.92 4.83 -32.36
N ASN A 31 23.70 4.46 -31.95
CA ASN A 31 23.12 4.85 -30.68
C ASN A 31 23.50 3.89 -29.54
N TYR A 32 24.20 2.80 -29.85
CA TYR A 32 24.53 1.79 -28.84
C TYR A 32 26.01 1.78 -28.53
N HIS A 33 26.31 1.69 -27.23
CA HIS A 33 27.61 1.31 -26.72
C HIS A 33 27.55 -0.11 -26.15
N VAL A 34 28.55 -0.90 -26.45
CA VAL A 34 28.64 -2.27 -25.91
C VAL A 34 29.90 -2.35 -25.05
N LEU A 35 29.73 -2.72 -23.82
CA LEU A 35 30.81 -3.02 -22.88
C LEU A 35 30.82 -4.52 -22.59
N ASN A 36 31.92 -5.16 -22.86
CA ASN A 36 32.11 -6.57 -22.58
C ASN A 36 32.92 -6.73 -21.28
N LEU A 37 32.38 -7.48 -20.35
CA LEU A 37 32.98 -7.87 -19.07
C LEU A 37 32.96 -9.39 -18.98
N GLN A 38 34.11 -10.00 -19.25
CA GLN A 38 34.24 -11.46 -19.29
C GLN A 38 33.23 -12.10 -20.24
N ASP A 39 32.26 -12.86 -19.70
CA ASP A 39 31.19 -13.55 -20.43
C ASP A 39 29.90 -12.74 -20.56
N THR A 40 29.88 -11.52 -20.05
CA THR A 40 28.72 -10.64 -20.04
C THR A 40 28.93 -9.44 -20.95
N SER A 41 27.92 -9.12 -21.76
CA SER A 41 27.90 -7.91 -22.58
C SER A 41 26.80 -6.98 -22.10
N ILE A 42 27.15 -5.75 -21.78
CA ILE A 42 26.21 -4.68 -21.39
C ILE A 42 26.02 -3.78 -22.60
N ILE A 43 24.77 -3.63 -23.02
CA ILE A 43 24.37 -2.77 -24.14
C ILE A 43 23.71 -1.52 -23.59
N ILE A 44 24.24 -0.36 -23.92
CA ILE A 44 23.71 0.94 -23.50
C ILE A 44 23.15 1.64 -24.73
N ASN A 45 21.91 2.07 -24.67
CA ASN A 45 21.28 2.90 -25.68
C ASN A 45 21.31 4.38 -25.23
N ASN A 46 22.09 5.21 -25.94
CA ASN A 46 22.26 6.62 -25.60
C ASN A 46 21.03 7.49 -25.85
N LEU A 47 20.04 7.00 -26.57
CA LEU A 47 18.80 7.74 -26.81
C LEU A 47 17.77 7.55 -25.70
N ILE A 48 17.95 6.54 -24.87
CA ILE A 48 17.01 6.23 -23.80
C ILE A 48 17.64 6.69 -22.49
N THR A 49 17.08 7.74 -21.92
CA THR A 49 17.42 8.16 -20.56
C THR A 49 16.93 7.09 -19.60
N ALA A 50 17.82 6.58 -18.76
CA ALA A 50 17.43 5.72 -17.68
C ALA A 50 16.40 6.46 -16.82
N ALA A 51 15.20 5.97 -16.79
CA ALA A 51 14.13 6.51 -15.97
C ALA A 51 13.76 5.47 -14.91
N LYS A 52 13.49 5.95 -13.70
CA LYS A 52 12.81 5.13 -12.70
C LYS A 52 11.50 4.67 -13.32
N GLN A 53 11.19 3.39 -13.19
CA GLN A 53 9.86 2.91 -13.59
C GLN A 53 8.83 3.77 -12.87
N ALA A 54 7.84 4.29 -13.60
CA ALA A 54 6.76 5.03 -13.00
C ALA A 54 6.17 4.17 -11.88
N ASP A 55 5.99 4.74 -10.70
CA ASP A 55 5.20 4.08 -9.67
C ASP A 55 3.90 3.63 -10.34
N PRO A 56 3.53 2.36 -10.23
CA PRO A 56 2.24 1.93 -10.74
C PRO A 56 1.21 2.87 -10.13
N SER A 57 0.27 3.28 -10.95
CA SER A 57 -0.79 4.19 -10.52
C SER A 57 -1.53 3.54 -9.35
N PHE A 58 -1.06 3.84 -8.15
CA PHE A 58 -1.74 3.44 -6.94
C PHE A 58 -3.08 4.15 -6.94
N THR A 59 -4.11 3.37 -7.06
CA THR A 59 -5.47 3.89 -6.90
C THR A 59 -5.68 4.07 -5.41
N ALA A 60 -5.12 5.16 -4.89
CA ALA A 60 -5.14 5.51 -3.50
C ALA A 60 -6.58 5.55 -2.96
N ASN A 61 -6.69 5.28 -1.66
CA ASN A 61 -7.89 5.55 -0.88
C ASN A 61 -9.09 4.65 -1.20
N LYS A 62 -8.85 3.39 -1.54
CA LYS A 62 -9.89 2.36 -1.62
C LYS A 62 -10.13 1.64 -0.29
N GLN A 63 -9.25 1.82 0.66
CA GLN A 63 -9.31 1.22 1.98
C GLN A 63 -9.04 2.28 3.04
N ALA A 64 -9.54 2.03 4.23
CA ALA A 64 -9.25 2.83 5.41
C ALA A 64 -9.34 1.96 6.66
N THR A 65 -8.49 2.27 7.63
CA THR A 65 -8.59 1.72 8.98
C THR A 65 -8.87 2.86 9.94
N LEU A 66 -9.94 2.74 10.71
CA LEU A 66 -10.28 3.64 11.80
C LEU A 66 -9.90 2.96 13.11
N VAL A 67 -9.08 3.61 13.90
CA VAL A 67 -8.60 3.13 15.19
C VAL A 67 -9.02 4.12 16.29
N LEU A 68 -9.53 3.61 17.39
CA LEU A 68 -9.74 4.39 18.60
C LEU A 68 -8.53 4.20 19.52
N SER A 69 -7.98 5.27 20.06
CA SER A 69 -6.90 5.20 21.05
C SER A 69 -7.40 5.48 22.49
N GLY A 70 -8.66 5.69 22.65
CA GLY A 70 -9.36 5.83 23.93
C GLY A 70 -10.85 5.75 23.69
N ALA A 71 -11.62 5.22 24.60
CA ALA A 71 -13.07 5.30 24.58
C ALA A 71 -13.51 6.06 25.84
N SER A 72 -14.09 7.23 25.66
CA SER A 72 -14.71 7.95 26.75
C SER A 72 -16.20 7.75 26.78
N ILE A 73 -16.68 7.82 27.97
CA ILE A 73 -18.06 7.82 28.36
C ILE A 73 -18.76 9.08 27.80
N SER A 74 -19.90 8.88 27.17
CA SER A 74 -20.74 9.97 26.64
C SER A 74 -20.00 10.87 25.63
N ASN A 75 -19.24 10.27 24.75
CA ASN A 75 -18.51 10.97 23.72
C ASN A 75 -19.19 10.83 22.35
N THR A 76 -19.11 11.87 21.53
CA THR A 76 -19.66 11.87 20.19
C THR A 76 -18.53 11.81 19.16
N TYR A 77 -18.54 10.75 18.36
CA TYR A 77 -17.64 10.58 17.22
C TYR A 77 -18.34 11.01 15.95
N THR A 78 -17.67 11.82 15.17
CA THR A 78 -18.15 12.24 13.84
C THR A 78 -17.21 11.71 12.78
N ILE A 79 -17.74 10.90 11.89
CA ILE A 79 -16.99 10.29 10.80
C ILE A 79 -17.60 10.74 9.47
N VAL A 80 -16.80 11.31 8.60
CA VAL A 80 -17.24 11.68 7.25
C VAL A 80 -16.63 10.69 6.27
N VAL A 81 -17.47 9.93 5.58
CA VAL A 81 -17.07 8.90 4.62
C VAL A 81 -17.66 9.24 3.26
N ALA A 82 -16.84 9.39 2.25
CA ALA A 82 -17.26 9.72 0.88
C ALA A 82 -18.24 10.92 0.83
N GLY A 83 -18.01 11.93 1.67
CA GLY A 83 -18.83 13.14 1.76
C GLY A 83 -20.09 13.01 2.62
N SER A 84 -20.41 11.83 3.12
CA SER A 84 -21.58 11.60 4.03
C SER A 84 -21.11 11.53 5.48
N THR A 85 -21.87 12.12 6.39
CA THR A 85 -21.54 12.22 7.81
C THR A 85 -22.28 11.16 8.63
N ALA A 86 -21.51 10.35 9.35
CA ALA A 86 -22.00 9.46 10.39
C ALA A 86 -21.66 10.03 11.77
N THR A 87 -22.59 9.93 12.70
CA THR A 87 -22.39 10.35 14.09
C THR A 87 -22.75 9.20 15.02
N ALA A 88 -21.86 8.90 15.96
CA ALA A 88 -22.08 7.87 16.97
C ALA A 88 -21.79 8.45 18.35
N THR A 89 -22.71 8.28 19.30
CA THR A 89 -22.53 8.72 20.68
C THR A 89 -22.44 7.51 21.59
N THR A 90 -21.43 7.49 22.43
CA THR A 90 -21.25 6.45 23.46
C THR A 90 -22.01 6.78 24.73
N ASP A 91 -22.49 5.75 25.41
CA ASP A 91 -23.17 5.83 26.69
C ASP A 91 -22.15 5.70 27.86
N SER A 92 -22.68 5.80 29.08
CA SER A 92 -21.83 5.81 30.29
C SER A 92 -21.17 4.48 30.63
N ASP A 93 -21.63 3.41 30.04
CA ASP A 93 -21.21 2.02 30.28
C ASP A 93 -20.61 1.36 29.04
N ASP A 94 -20.48 2.10 27.95
CA ASP A 94 -19.90 1.57 26.72
C ASP A 94 -18.43 1.19 26.90
N THR A 95 -18.12 -0.01 26.47
CA THR A 95 -16.75 -0.45 26.29
C THR A 95 -16.17 0.09 24.97
N TYR A 96 -14.89 -0.06 24.81
CA TYR A 96 -14.18 0.22 23.56
C TYR A 96 -14.82 -0.48 22.35
N SER A 97 -15.18 -1.74 22.56
CA SER A 97 -15.86 -2.57 21.55
C SER A 97 -17.26 -2.04 21.20
N ASP A 98 -17.98 -1.51 22.19
CA ASP A 98 -19.32 -0.96 21.99
C ASP A 98 -19.25 0.34 21.20
N ALA A 99 -18.29 1.21 21.52
CA ALA A 99 -18.02 2.43 20.76
C ALA A 99 -17.77 2.12 19.27
N LEU A 100 -16.89 1.15 18.97
CA LEU A 100 -16.63 0.73 17.59
C LEU A 100 -17.89 0.14 16.92
N THR A 101 -18.72 -0.58 17.66
CA THR A 101 -19.97 -1.12 17.12
C THR A 101 -20.96 -0.01 16.77
N LYS A 102 -21.07 1.01 17.62
CA LYS A 102 -21.92 2.19 17.37
C LYS A 102 -21.43 2.98 16.15
N ILE A 103 -20.12 3.21 16.06
CA ILE A 103 -19.49 3.87 14.90
C ILE A 103 -19.76 3.07 13.62
N LYS A 104 -19.53 1.75 13.66
CA LYS A 104 -19.81 0.89 12.51
C LYS A 104 -21.27 1.00 12.08
N THR A 105 -22.20 0.90 13.01
CA THR A 105 -23.64 1.00 12.72
C THR A 105 -23.98 2.35 12.10
N ALA A 106 -23.42 3.44 12.62
CA ALA A 106 -23.65 4.77 12.07
C ALA A 106 -23.13 4.90 10.62
N ILE A 107 -21.95 4.31 10.32
CA ILE A 107 -21.42 4.28 8.97
C ILE A 107 -22.26 3.41 8.04
N ASP A 108 -22.67 2.23 8.48
CA ASP A 108 -23.50 1.31 7.67
C ASP A 108 -24.86 1.94 7.32
N ASN A 109 -25.43 2.71 8.24
CA ASN A 109 -26.69 3.44 8.04
C ASN A 109 -26.60 4.51 6.94
N LEU A 110 -25.40 4.99 6.59
CA LEU A 110 -25.23 5.89 5.45
C LEU A 110 -25.53 5.22 4.11
N SER A 111 -25.57 3.89 4.07
CA SER A 111 -25.87 3.09 2.87
C SER A 111 -25.05 3.49 1.65
N ILE A 112 -23.77 3.79 1.85
CA ILE A 112 -22.86 4.21 0.75
C ILE A 112 -22.62 3.01 -0.18
N SER A 113 -22.99 3.18 -1.44
CA SER A 113 -22.89 2.11 -2.44
C SER A 113 -21.47 1.57 -2.58
N GLY A 114 -21.33 0.27 -2.44
CA GLY A 114 -20.05 -0.45 -2.58
C GLY A 114 -19.10 -0.29 -1.39
N LEU A 115 -19.49 0.38 -0.32
CA LEU A 115 -18.72 0.44 0.92
C LEU A 115 -19.01 -0.81 1.77
N THR A 116 -17.96 -1.41 2.27
CA THR A 116 -18.00 -2.50 3.25
C THR A 116 -17.27 -2.07 4.51
N THR A 117 -17.93 -2.19 5.66
CA THR A 117 -17.32 -1.89 6.96
C THR A 117 -17.24 -3.17 7.79
N THR A 118 -16.02 -3.53 8.18
CA THR A 118 -15.75 -4.71 9.01
C THR A 118 -15.18 -4.27 10.35
N LYS A 119 -15.74 -4.76 11.45
CA LYS A 119 -15.21 -4.51 12.79
C LYS A 119 -14.19 -5.59 13.12
N TYR A 120 -13.06 -5.16 13.60
CA TYR A 120 -12.05 -5.95 14.24
C TYR A 120 -11.93 -5.54 15.72
N GLN A 121 -11.09 -6.21 16.49
CA GLN A 121 -11.05 -6.04 17.97
C GLN A 121 -11.06 -4.57 18.42
N SER A 122 -10.15 -3.77 17.87
CA SER A 122 -9.96 -2.35 18.26
C SER A 122 -10.01 -1.38 17.07
N SER A 123 -10.44 -1.85 15.91
CA SER A 123 -10.48 -1.05 14.69
C SER A 123 -11.66 -1.39 13.80
N LEU A 124 -12.01 -0.46 12.93
CA LEU A 124 -12.90 -0.68 11.81
C LEU A 124 -12.09 -0.63 10.53
N HIS A 125 -12.30 -1.62 9.67
CA HIS A 125 -11.80 -1.59 8.30
C HIS A 125 -12.92 -1.24 7.34
N LEU A 126 -12.68 -0.24 6.52
CA LEU A 126 -13.55 0.19 5.45
C LEU A 126 -12.91 -0.14 4.12
N SER A 127 -13.67 -0.69 3.19
CA SER A 127 -13.21 -0.94 1.83
C SER A 127 -14.28 -0.59 0.81
N LYS A 128 -13.85 -0.10 -0.36
CA LYS A 128 -14.73 0.26 -1.47
C LYS A 128 -14.03 0.01 -2.79
N SER A 129 -14.76 -0.38 -3.83
CA SER A 129 -14.20 -0.61 -5.17
C SER A 129 -13.66 0.67 -5.83
N ALA A 130 -14.24 1.81 -5.49
CA ALA A 130 -13.78 3.15 -5.94
C ALA A 130 -13.11 3.90 -4.79
N ALA A 131 -12.19 4.80 -5.12
CA ALA A 131 -11.55 5.67 -4.15
C ALA A 131 -12.59 6.49 -3.36
N PHE A 132 -12.32 6.72 -2.08
CA PHE A 132 -13.16 7.53 -1.20
C PHE A 132 -12.29 8.31 -0.21
N THR A 133 -12.87 9.36 0.34
CA THR A 133 -12.25 10.13 1.43
C THR A 133 -12.89 9.73 2.76
N ILE A 134 -12.10 9.75 3.82
CA ILE A 134 -12.59 9.58 5.17
C ILE A 134 -11.87 10.52 6.12
N THR A 135 -12.63 11.13 7.03
CA THR A 135 -12.10 11.86 8.17
C THR A 135 -12.87 11.46 9.40
N ALA A 136 -12.24 11.53 10.55
CA ALA A 136 -12.88 11.24 11.82
C ALA A 136 -12.44 12.25 12.87
N THR A 137 -13.37 12.64 13.74
CA THR A 137 -13.12 13.44 14.91
C THR A 137 -13.76 12.75 16.12
N GLY A 138 -12.96 12.59 17.16
CA GLY A 138 -13.47 12.23 18.50
C GLY A 138 -13.96 13.48 19.19
N GLY A 139 -14.96 13.36 20.04
CA GLY A 139 -15.63 14.49 20.67
C GLY A 139 -14.77 15.22 21.73
N ASP A 140 -15.45 15.97 22.58
CA ASP A 140 -14.89 16.99 23.49
C ASP A 140 -13.99 16.46 24.64
N LYS A 141 -13.79 15.15 24.75
CA LYS A 141 -13.13 14.54 25.92
C LYS A 141 -11.73 13.98 25.68
N GLY A 142 -11.08 14.41 24.61
CA GLY A 142 -9.70 14.00 24.34
C GLY A 142 -9.52 12.59 23.82
N ASP A 143 -10.61 11.95 23.42
CA ASP A 143 -10.54 10.64 22.78
C ASP A 143 -10.04 10.80 21.36
N SER A 144 -8.97 10.14 21.08
CA SER A 144 -8.45 10.16 19.75
C SER A 144 -9.05 9.04 18.90
N VAL A 145 -9.64 9.43 17.81
CA VAL A 145 -9.91 8.58 16.67
C VAL A 145 -8.92 8.92 15.58
N SER A 146 -8.25 7.91 15.08
CA SER A 146 -7.30 8.05 13.97
C SER A 146 -7.81 7.30 12.75
N VAL A 147 -7.59 7.87 11.59
CA VAL A 147 -7.93 7.24 10.31
C VAL A 147 -6.68 7.15 9.47
N PHE A 148 -6.43 5.96 8.97
CA PHE A 148 -5.33 5.65 8.08
C PHE A 148 -5.93 5.12 6.78
N GLN A 149 -5.57 5.74 5.67
CA GLN A 149 -5.92 5.24 4.34
C GLN A 149 -4.69 4.55 3.72
N ASP A 150 -4.63 4.52 2.42
CA ASP A 150 -3.59 3.80 1.70
C ASP A 150 -2.22 4.50 1.71
N GLN A 151 -2.09 5.62 2.42
CA GLN A 151 -0.88 6.43 2.42
C GLN A 151 -0.64 7.12 3.78
N VAL A 152 0.62 7.14 4.21
CA VAL A 152 1.12 7.93 5.36
C VAL A 152 2.42 8.64 4.98
N ASP A 153 2.77 9.70 5.70
CA ASP A 153 3.98 10.49 5.43
C ASP A 153 5.24 9.91 6.08
N ASN A 154 5.07 9.13 7.15
CA ASN A 154 6.18 8.51 7.86
C ASN A 154 5.72 7.25 8.62
N ILE A 155 6.70 6.45 9.05
CA ILE A 155 6.48 5.17 9.74
C ILE A 155 5.73 5.35 11.08
N ALA A 156 5.99 6.43 11.79
CA ALA A 156 5.35 6.66 13.10
C ALA A 156 3.83 6.88 13.01
N GLN A 157 3.31 7.11 11.82
CA GLN A 157 1.87 7.23 11.58
C GLN A 157 1.19 5.88 11.33
N LEU A 158 1.94 4.79 11.19
CA LEU A 158 1.35 3.47 10.97
C LEU A 158 0.55 3.03 12.20
N PRO A 159 -0.66 2.48 12.01
CA PRO A 159 -1.48 2.03 13.14
C PRO A 159 -0.86 0.76 13.76
N ASN A 160 -0.94 0.64 15.10
CA ASN A 160 -0.45 -0.53 15.83
C ASN A 160 -1.31 -1.80 15.58
N GLN A 161 -2.46 -1.63 14.98
CA GLN A 161 -3.39 -2.72 14.72
C GLN A 161 -4.04 -2.49 13.36
N SER A 162 -4.21 -3.59 12.61
CA SER A 162 -4.87 -3.54 11.33
C SER A 162 -5.41 -4.93 10.96
N PHE A 163 -5.90 -5.09 9.73
CA PHE A 163 -6.27 -6.39 9.19
C PHE A 163 -5.10 -6.97 8.38
N ASN A 164 -5.03 -8.28 8.35
CA ASN A 164 -3.97 -9.00 7.65
C ASN A 164 -3.99 -8.67 6.15
N GLY A 165 -2.84 -8.29 5.63
CA GLY A 165 -2.69 -7.92 4.23
C GLY A 165 -2.99 -6.45 3.91
N HIS A 166 -3.33 -5.60 4.91
CA HIS A 166 -3.45 -4.16 4.68
C HIS A 166 -2.14 -3.59 4.19
N THR A 167 -2.16 -2.90 3.08
CA THR A 167 -0.97 -2.31 2.45
C THR A 167 -1.07 -0.80 2.49
N ILE A 168 -0.04 -0.14 3.00
CA ILE A 168 0.08 1.31 3.09
C ILE A 168 1.33 1.77 2.37
N LYS A 169 1.21 2.87 1.65
CA LYS A 169 2.33 3.58 1.03
C LYS A 169 2.89 4.60 2.03
N ILE A 170 4.19 4.55 2.28
CA ILE A 170 4.89 5.59 3.01
C ILE A 170 5.48 6.54 1.97
N VAL A 171 5.03 7.79 1.98
CA VAL A 171 5.51 8.82 1.04
C VAL A 171 6.61 9.60 1.71
N ASN A 172 7.85 9.35 1.29
CA ASN A 172 8.96 10.19 1.73
C ASN A 172 8.89 11.54 1.01
N THR A 173 8.72 12.61 1.77
CA THR A 173 8.72 13.99 1.26
C THR A 173 10.13 14.57 1.10
N GLN A 174 11.15 13.80 1.43
CA GLN A 174 12.55 14.18 1.21
C GLN A 174 12.91 14.09 -0.28
N SER A 175 13.98 14.72 -0.67
CA SER A 175 14.36 15.04 -2.06
C SER A 175 14.43 13.88 -3.05
N ASP A 176 14.29 12.65 -2.61
CA ASP A 176 14.57 11.47 -3.42
C ASP A 176 13.29 10.83 -4.01
N ASN A 177 12.11 11.32 -3.63
CA ASN A 177 10.79 10.76 -4.05
C ASN A 177 10.69 9.24 -3.88
N ASP A 178 11.45 8.67 -2.98
CA ASP A 178 11.38 7.26 -2.71
C ASP A 178 10.10 6.95 -1.93
N THR A 179 9.37 5.99 -2.44
CA THR A 179 8.14 5.51 -1.82
C THR A 179 8.35 4.09 -1.37
N TYR A 180 7.94 3.81 -0.14
CA TYR A 180 8.04 2.50 0.45
C TYR A 180 6.64 1.93 0.66
N TRP A 181 6.49 0.66 0.41
CA TRP A 181 5.26 -0.05 0.67
C TRP A 181 5.46 -0.95 1.87
N VAL A 182 4.48 -0.93 2.76
CA VAL A 182 4.45 -1.79 3.93
C VAL A 182 3.12 -2.54 3.96
N LYS A 183 3.19 -3.79 4.42
CA LYS A 183 2.04 -4.68 4.52
C LYS A 183 1.89 -5.13 5.97
N PHE A 184 0.69 -5.09 6.48
CA PHE A 184 0.40 -5.56 7.83
C PHE A 184 0.25 -7.08 7.87
N VAL A 185 0.92 -7.70 8.83
CA VAL A 185 0.79 -9.13 9.14
C VAL A 185 0.20 -9.23 10.53
N ALA A 186 -1.04 -9.67 10.62
CA ALA A 186 -1.72 -9.84 11.90
C ALA A 186 -1.28 -11.14 12.57
N ASP A 187 -1.01 -11.11 13.89
CA ASP A 187 -0.57 -12.27 14.67
C ASP A 187 -1.52 -13.46 14.58
N ASN A 188 -2.82 -13.19 14.46
CA ASN A 188 -3.84 -14.22 14.33
C ASN A 188 -4.21 -14.55 12.86
N GLY A 189 -3.50 -13.99 11.90
CA GLY A 189 -3.75 -14.17 10.46
C GLY A 189 -4.99 -13.47 9.90
N THR A 190 -5.74 -12.73 10.73
CA THR A 190 -6.98 -12.05 10.31
C THR A 190 -6.92 -10.56 10.60
N SER A 191 -6.74 -10.17 11.84
CA SER A 191 -6.74 -8.77 12.26
C SER A 191 -6.38 -8.61 13.73
N GLY A 192 -6.04 -7.38 14.14
CA GLY A 192 -5.68 -7.04 15.51
C GLY A 192 -4.22 -6.66 15.63
N PRO A 193 -3.56 -7.00 16.74
CA PRO A 193 -2.12 -6.82 16.89
C PRO A 193 -1.33 -7.56 15.81
N GLY A 194 -0.18 -7.01 15.48
CA GLY A 194 0.70 -7.57 14.47
C GLY A 194 1.85 -6.63 14.16
N TYR A 195 2.45 -6.77 13.01
CA TYR A 195 3.57 -5.93 12.61
C TYR A 195 3.44 -5.47 11.15
N TRP A 196 4.11 -4.38 10.84
CA TRP A 196 4.27 -3.89 9.48
C TRP A 196 5.59 -4.41 8.91
N GLY A 197 5.50 -5.13 7.82
CA GLY A 197 6.66 -5.61 7.07
C GLY A 197 6.83 -4.85 5.76
N GLU A 198 8.07 -4.73 5.29
CA GLU A 198 8.33 -4.20 3.97
C GLU A 198 7.71 -5.09 2.90
N THR A 199 7.07 -4.50 1.92
CA THR A 199 6.53 -5.21 0.77
C THR A 199 6.82 -4.43 -0.51
N VAL A 200 6.91 -5.13 -1.60
CA VAL A 200 6.79 -4.48 -2.91
C VAL A 200 5.31 -4.39 -3.26
N ASP A 201 4.99 -3.41 -4.06
CA ASP A 201 3.64 -3.13 -4.52
C ASP A 201 2.85 -4.42 -4.82
N ALA A 202 1.67 -4.53 -4.21
CA ALA A 202 0.80 -5.69 -4.34
C ALA A 202 0.40 -6.01 -5.80
N SER A 203 0.56 -5.07 -6.72
CA SER A 203 0.33 -5.28 -8.15
C SER A 203 1.52 -5.91 -8.88
N LYS A 204 2.69 -5.97 -8.25
CA LYS A 204 3.91 -6.54 -8.81
C LYS A 204 4.24 -7.86 -8.14
N SER A 205 3.76 -8.94 -8.71
CA SER A 205 4.20 -10.28 -8.35
C SER A 205 5.48 -10.64 -9.14
N PRO A 206 6.47 -11.32 -8.53
CA PRO A 206 6.49 -11.78 -7.15
C PRO A 206 7.11 -10.71 -6.24
N GLY A 207 6.29 -10.00 -5.53
CA GLY A 207 6.75 -9.14 -4.46
C GLY A 207 7.33 -9.95 -3.31
N LEU A 208 8.30 -9.38 -2.64
CA LEU A 208 8.71 -9.91 -1.36
C LEU A 208 7.53 -9.77 -0.42
N ASP A 209 6.96 -10.88 -0.01
CA ASP A 209 5.89 -10.90 0.98
C ASP A 209 6.50 -10.49 2.32
N ALA A 210 5.80 -9.66 3.09
CA ALA A 210 6.20 -9.32 4.44
C ALA A 210 6.44 -10.56 5.33
N SER A 211 5.78 -11.67 5.03
CA SER A 211 6.02 -12.95 5.70
C SER A 211 7.39 -13.57 5.39
N THR A 212 8.06 -13.14 4.33
CA THR A 212 9.39 -13.63 3.92
C THR A 212 10.51 -12.64 4.26
N MET A 213 10.16 -11.44 4.70
CA MET A 213 11.11 -10.41 5.10
C MET A 213 11.25 -10.38 6.62
N PRO A 214 12.47 -10.55 7.16
CA PRO A 214 12.69 -10.59 8.60
C PRO A 214 12.73 -9.19 9.26
N HIS A 215 12.28 -8.14 8.59
CA HIS A 215 12.38 -6.78 9.11
C HIS A 215 11.05 -6.30 9.64
N GLU A 216 10.95 -6.28 10.95
CA GLU A 216 9.94 -5.57 11.69
C GLU A 216 10.22 -4.06 11.57
N LEU A 217 9.33 -3.33 10.91
CA LEU A 217 9.52 -1.88 10.68
C LEU A 217 9.03 -1.03 11.84
N VAL A 218 8.16 -1.57 12.69
CA VAL A 218 7.59 -0.86 13.85
C VAL A 218 7.29 -1.85 14.97
N ASN A 219 7.78 -1.54 16.14
CA ASN A 219 7.36 -2.11 17.41
C ASN A 219 6.33 -1.21 18.09
#